data_6f9b5a1b0916df6c58bf5e2359edf0cf
#
_entry.id   6f9b5a1b0916df6c58bf5e2359edf0cf
#
_cell.length_a   1.000
_cell.length_b   1.000
_cell.length_c   1.000
_cell.angle_alpha   90.00
_cell.angle_beta   90.00
_cell.angle_gamma   90.00
#
_symmetry.space_group_name_H-M   'P 1'
#
loop_
_entity.id
_entity.type
_entity.pdbx_description
1 polymer ?
#
loop_
_entity_poly.entity_id
_entity_poly.type
_entity_poly.pdbx_seq_one_letter_code
_entity_poly.pdbx_strand_id
1 'polypeptide(L)'
;YPPADLDWRNKKSRSSVEMNDPGFRPALADKNAAIDAYNTIFVGFPIWWYVAPTIINTFLETYDFSGKRVILFATSGGSGFGKTAAALKKSLSPDAALVEGKLLNTGLSPADLRAWRQSLAL
;
A
#
# COMPACT_ATOMS: atom_id res chain seq x y z
N TYR A 1 12.91 -4.65 2.28
CA TYR A 1 13.83 -4.90 1.16
C TYR A 1 15.18 -4.22 1.47
N PRO A 2 16.32 -4.91 1.29
CA PRO A 2 17.64 -4.30 1.43
C PRO A 2 17.87 -3.19 0.39
N PRO A 3 18.76 -2.21 0.68
CA PRO A 3 18.98 -1.08 -0.26
C PRO A 3 19.33 -1.49 -1.69
N ALA A 4 20.09 -2.55 -1.88
CA ALA A 4 20.45 -3.03 -3.22
C ALA A 4 19.24 -3.51 -4.02
N ASP A 5 18.21 -4.04 -3.36
CA ASP A 5 16.98 -4.48 -3.98
C ASP A 5 16.10 -3.30 -4.44
N LEU A 6 16.37 -2.11 -3.92
CA LEU A 6 15.56 -0.90 -4.16
C LEU A 6 16.17 0.04 -5.20
N ASP A 7 17.29 -0.33 -5.83
CA ASP A 7 17.92 0.52 -6.85
C ASP A 7 17.07 0.54 -8.13
N TRP A 8 16.18 1.53 -8.21
CA TRP A 8 15.26 1.70 -9.32
C TRP A 8 15.95 1.99 -10.66
N ARG A 9 17.23 2.40 -10.64
CA ARG A 9 18.03 2.63 -11.85
C ARG A 9 18.58 1.33 -12.43
N ASN A 10 18.69 0.31 -11.61
CA ASN A 10 19.14 -1.01 -12.03
C ASN A 10 17.94 -1.87 -12.46
N LYS A 11 17.84 -2.15 -13.75
CA LYS A 11 16.74 -2.96 -14.30
C LYS A 11 16.71 -4.39 -13.78
N LYS A 12 17.80 -4.84 -13.17
CA LYS A 12 17.91 -6.20 -12.58
C LYS A 12 17.68 -6.20 -11.07
N SER A 13 17.50 -5.04 -10.44
CA SER A 13 17.16 -4.98 -9.02
C SER A 13 15.82 -5.65 -8.76
N ARG A 14 15.62 -6.11 -7.53
CA ARG A 14 14.38 -6.80 -7.14
C ARG A 14 13.15 -5.93 -7.39
N SER A 15 13.20 -4.66 -6.98
CA SER A 15 12.09 -3.73 -7.21
C SER A 15 11.76 -3.55 -8.69
N SER A 16 12.79 -3.41 -9.54
CA SER A 16 12.57 -3.27 -10.99
C SER A 16 11.96 -4.53 -11.60
N VAL A 17 12.45 -5.70 -11.23
CA VAL A 17 11.94 -6.97 -11.74
C VAL A 17 10.49 -7.19 -11.31
N GLU A 18 10.18 -6.97 -10.04
CA GLU A 18 8.83 -7.15 -9.52
C GLU A 18 7.84 -6.17 -10.18
N MET A 19 8.23 -4.92 -10.37
CA MET A 19 7.33 -3.89 -10.92
C MET A 19 7.17 -3.95 -12.44
N ASN A 20 7.99 -4.71 -13.15
CA ASN A 20 7.78 -4.97 -14.57
C ASN A 20 6.62 -5.92 -14.86
N ASP A 21 6.15 -6.63 -13.85
CA ASP A 21 5.01 -7.55 -13.96
C ASP A 21 3.95 -7.18 -12.94
N PRO A 22 2.83 -6.54 -13.36
CA PRO A 22 1.74 -6.19 -12.45
C PRO A 22 1.11 -7.40 -11.75
N GLY A 23 1.27 -8.59 -12.31
CA GLY A 23 0.80 -9.85 -11.73
C GLY A 23 1.79 -10.51 -10.79
N PHE A 24 2.99 -9.95 -10.63
CA PHE A 24 3.99 -10.52 -9.73
C PHE A 24 3.47 -10.48 -8.29
N ARG A 25 3.59 -11.60 -7.57
CA ARG A 25 3.12 -11.72 -6.18
C ARG A 25 4.24 -12.22 -5.28
N PRO A 26 5.11 -11.33 -4.79
CA PRO A 26 6.15 -11.72 -3.83
C PRO A 26 5.53 -12.38 -2.60
N ALA A 27 6.17 -13.41 -2.08
CA ALA A 27 5.70 -14.07 -0.87
C ALA A 27 5.90 -13.16 0.36
N LEU A 28 4.94 -13.23 1.30
CA LEU A 28 5.07 -12.58 2.59
C LEU A 28 6.04 -13.38 3.48
N ALA A 29 6.91 -12.67 4.21
CA ALA A 29 7.78 -13.31 5.19
C ALA A 29 6.99 -13.79 6.41
N ASP A 30 5.93 -13.07 6.79
CA ASP A 30 5.04 -13.39 7.90
C ASP A 30 3.58 -13.33 7.43
N LYS A 31 2.80 -14.37 7.73
CA LYS A 31 1.37 -14.50 7.37
C LYS A 31 0.46 -14.49 8.60
N ASN A 32 0.93 -13.99 9.72
CA ASN A 32 0.23 -14.05 11.01
C ASN A 32 -0.30 -12.69 11.47
N ALA A 33 -0.60 -11.77 10.56
CA ALA A 33 -1.18 -10.49 10.93
C ALA A 33 -2.60 -10.66 11.48
N ALA A 34 -2.90 -10.01 12.60
CA ALA A 34 -4.18 -10.12 13.29
C ALA A 34 -5.26 -9.25 12.64
N ILE A 35 -5.51 -9.44 11.34
CA ILE A 35 -6.44 -8.62 10.56
C ILE A 35 -7.87 -8.77 11.08
N ASP A 36 -8.26 -9.97 11.49
CA ASP A 36 -9.65 -10.27 11.90
C ASP A 36 -10.09 -9.48 13.13
N ALA A 37 -9.15 -9.04 13.97
CA ALA A 37 -9.45 -8.29 15.18
C ALA A 37 -9.87 -6.84 14.92
N TYR A 38 -9.74 -6.34 13.69
CA TYR A 38 -9.93 -4.92 13.37
C TYR A 38 -10.89 -4.74 12.21
N ASN A 39 -11.69 -3.66 12.28
CA ASN A 39 -12.60 -3.27 11.20
C ASN A 39 -11.97 -2.25 10.24
N THR A 40 -10.94 -1.54 10.69
CA THR A 40 -10.22 -0.55 9.90
C THR A 40 -8.74 -0.90 9.89
N ILE A 41 -8.18 -0.99 8.71
CA ILE A 41 -6.76 -1.34 8.49
C ILE A 41 -6.11 -0.21 7.70
N PHE A 42 -5.04 0.34 8.25
CA PHE A 42 -4.18 1.28 7.53
C PHE A 42 -3.08 0.49 6.83
N VAL A 43 -2.90 0.76 5.54
CA VAL A 43 -1.86 0.10 4.73
C VAL A 43 -0.95 1.17 4.14
N GLY A 44 0.32 1.12 4.51
CA GLY A 44 1.33 2.09 4.10
C GLY A 44 2.40 1.49 3.21
N PHE A 45 2.84 2.25 2.21
CA PHE A 45 3.83 1.79 1.23
C PHE A 45 4.47 2.97 0.50
N PRO A 46 5.64 2.77 -0.12
CA PRO A 46 6.19 3.75 -1.07
C PRO A 46 5.50 3.60 -2.44
N ILE A 47 5.36 4.70 -3.17
CA ILE A 47 4.93 4.64 -4.57
C ILE A 47 6.11 4.22 -5.45
N TRP A 48 5.95 3.13 -6.20
CA TRP A 48 6.90 2.63 -7.18
C TRP A 48 6.29 2.67 -8.57
N TRP A 49 6.84 3.50 -9.47
CA TRP A 49 6.33 3.65 -10.84
C TRP A 49 4.80 3.83 -10.87
N TYR A 50 4.31 4.81 -10.09
CA TYR A 50 2.91 5.27 -10.04
C TYR A 50 1.91 4.29 -9.41
N VAL A 51 2.37 3.21 -8.81
CA VAL A 51 1.53 2.24 -8.11
C VAL A 51 2.20 1.75 -6.82
N ALA A 52 1.47 0.99 -6.01
CA ALA A 52 2.04 0.32 -4.86
C ALA A 52 2.95 -0.84 -5.30
N PRO A 53 3.97 -1.20 -4.52
CA PRO A 53 4.71 -2.45 -4.73
C PRO A 53 3.75 -3.65 -4.74
N THR A 54 3.99 -4.61 -5.62
CA THR A 54 3.08 -5.75 -5.78
C THR A 54 2.98 -6.66 -4.57
N ILE A 55 3.93 -6.56 -3.63
CA ILE A 55 3.79 -7.25 -2.33
C ILE A 55 2.56 -6.75 -1.54
N ILE A 56 2.12 -5.53 -1.76
CA ILE A 56 0.88 -5.01 -1.15
C ILE A 56 -0.32 -5.76 -1.72
N ASN A 57 -0.33 -6.05 -3.02
CA ASN A 57 -1.35 -6.92 -3.61
C ASN A 57 -1.33 -8.31 -2.96
N THR A 58 -0.14 -8.89 -2.76
CA THR A 58 0.00 -10.17 -2.06
C THR A 58 -0.64 -10.11 -0.67
N PHE A 59 -0.37 -9.05 0.09
CA PHE A 59 -0.93 -8.86 1.43
C PHE A 59 -2.46 -8.80 1.39
N LEU A 60 -3.02 -8.00 0.49
CA LEU A 60 -4.48 -7.84 0.38
C LEU A 60 -5.18 -9.12 -0.10
N GLU A 61 -4.48 -9.96 -0.87
CA GLU A 61 -5.00 -11.25 -1.36
C GLU A 61 -4.83 -12.38 -0.33
N THR A 62 -3.93 -12.22 0.63
CA THR A 62 -3.63 -13.26 1.63
C THR A 62 -4.68 -13.31 2.75
N TYR A 63 -5.22 -12.15 3.15
CA TYR A 63 -6.17 -12.05 4.25
C TYR A 63 -7.56 -11.70 3.74
N ASP A 64 -8.58 -12.01 4.56
CA ASP A 64 -9.96 -11.64 4.27
C ASP A 64 -10.25 -10.23 4.79
N PHE A 65 -10.46 -9.29 3.87
CA PHE A 65 -10.81 -7.90 4.16
C PHE A 65 -12.31 -7.61 3.99
N SER A 66 -13.15 -8.64 3.85
CA SER A 66 -14.60 -8.48 3.68
C SER A 66 -15.20 -7.66 4.82
N GLY A 67 -15.98 -6.63 4.46
CA GLY A 67 -16.63 -5.75 5.43
C GLY A 67 -15.70 -4.78 6.13
N LYS A 68 -14.42 -4.78 5.82
CA LYS A 68 -13.43 -3.90 6.45
C LYS A 68 -13.20 -2.65 5.62
N ARG A 69 -12.73 -1.60 6.30
CA ARG A 69 -12.25 -0.37 5.67
C ARG A 69 -10.72 -0.43 5.57
N VAL A 70 -10.21 -0.29 4.35
CA VAL A 70 -8.77 -0.26 4.07
C VAL A 70 -8.39 1.16 3.67
N ILE A 71 -7.53 1.80 4.46
CA ILE A 71 -7.12 3.18 4.27
C ILE A 71 -5.66 3.20 3.85
N LEU A 72 -5.39 3.74 2.67
CA LEU A 72 -4.06 3.80 2.10
C LEU A 72 -3.34 5.06 2.54
N PHE A 73 -2.05 4.93 2.82
CA PHE A 73 -1.15 6.07 2.92
C PHE A 73 0.18 5.71 2.27
N ALA A 74 0.88 6.69 1.75
CA ALA A 74 2.09 6.40 0.99
C ALA A 74 3.11 7.52 1.08
N THR A 75 4.36 7.17 0.80
CA THR A 75 5.42 8.12 0.51
C THR A 75 5.72 8.09 -0.99
N SER A 76 6.18 9.20 -1.53
CA SER A 76 6.52 9.30 -2.96
C SER A 76 7.68 10.26 -3.16
N GLY A 77 8.56 9.93 -4.11
CA GLY A 77 9.65 10.81 -4.53
C GLY A 77 9.21 11.99 -5.38
N GLY A 78 7.96 12.01 -5.85
CA GLY A 78 7.46 13.11 -6.69
C GLY A 78 6.11 12.87 -7.34
N SER A 79 5.67 11.61 -7.50
CA SER A 79 4.34 11.30 -8.04
C SER A 79 3.29 11.28 -6.94
N GLY A 80 2.01 11.47 -7.30
CA GLY A 80 0.89 11.19 -6.43
C GLY A 80 0.55 9.71 -6.37
N PHE A 81 -0.66 9.37 -5.92
CA PHE A 81 -1.13 7.98 -5.88
C PHE A 81 -1.24 7.34 -7.27
N GLY A 82 -1.42 8.13 -8.32
CA GLY A 82 -1.54 7.60 -9.67
C GLY A 82 -2.69 6.60 -9.79
N LYS A 83 -2.38 5.39 -10.26
CA LYS A 83 -3.34 4.29 -10.45
C LYS A 83 -3.36 3.32 -9.26
N THR A 84 -2.77 3.67 -8.13
CA THR A 84 -2.58 2.78 -6.99
C THR A 84 -3.90 2.22 -6.46
N ALA A 85 -4.89 3.08 -6.19
CA ALA A 85 -6.17 2.64 -5.63
C ALA A 85 -6.87 1.65 -6.59
N ALA A 86 -6.91 1.95 -7.89
CA ALA A 86 -7.51 1.08 -8.87
C ALA A 86 -6.80 -0.28 -8.97
N ALA A 87 -5.47 -0.28 -8.91
CA ALA A 87 -4.68 -1.50 -8.97
C ALA A 87 -4.87 -2.36 -7.71
N LEU A 88 -4.94 -1.75 -6.53
CA LEU A 88 -5.12 -2.47 -5.27
C LEU A 88 -6.57 -2.96 -5.09
N LYS A 89 -7.55 -2.24 -5.60
CA LYS A 89 -8.96 -2.65 -5.49
C LYS A 89 -9.20 -4.03 -6.11
N LYS A 90 -8.47 -4.37 -7.14
CA LYS A 90 -8.57 -5.69 -7.80
C LYS A 90 -8.12 -6.84 -6.88
N SER A 91 -7.34 -6.56 -5.86
CA SER A 91 -6.85 -7.54 -4.89
C SER A 91 -7.73 -7.66 -3.65
N LEU A 92 -8.76 -6.83 -3.53
CA LEU A 92 -9.70 -6.83 -2.42
C LEU A 92 -11.03 -7.46 -2.82
N SER A 93 -11.73 -8.02 -1.83
CA SER A 93 -13.12 -8.47 -2.03
C SER A 93 -14.03 -7.25 -2.34
N PRO A 94 -15.14 -7.46 -3.11
CA PRO A 94 -15.99 -6.33 -3.53
C PRO A 94 -16.64 -5.57 -2.38
N ASP A 95 -16.81 -6.19 -1.22
CA ASP A 95 -17.44 -5.59 -0.04
C ASP A 95 -16.44 -4.91 0.92
N ALA A 96 -15.15 -4.93 0.61
CA ALA A 96 -14.17 -4.13 1.31
C ALA A 96 -14.22 -2.67 0.83
N ALA A 97 -14.21 -1.74 1.77
CA ALA A 97 -14.18 -0.30 1.44
C ALA A 97 -12.72 0.16 1.34
N LEU A 98 -12.30 0.58 0.14
CA LEU A 98 -10.96 1.12 -0.09
C LEU A 98 -11.00 2.64 -0.08
N VAL A 99 -10.21 3.25 0.78
CA VAL A 99 -10.06 4.71 0.86
C VAL A 99 -8.67 5.07 0.38
N GLU A 100 -8.60 5.83 -0.71
CA GLU A 100 -7.36 6.48 -1.13
C GLU A 100 -7.04 7.57 -0.12
N GLY A 101 -6.02 7.34 0.70
CA GLY A 101 -5.71 8.21 1.81
C GLY A 101 -4.82 9.38 1.42
N LYS A 102 -3.60 9.41 1.96
CA LYS A 102 -2.76 10.59 1.87
C LYS A 102 -1.30 10.21 1.61
N LEU A 103 -0.59 11.08 0.87
CA LEU A 103 0.86 11.04 0.82
C LEU A 103 1.41 11.63 2.13
N LEU A 104 2.16 10.83 2.88
CA LEU A 104 2.76 11.21 4.15
C LEU A 104 4.27 11.44 3.98
N ASN A 105 4.63 12.31 3.05
CA ASN A 105 6.02 12.71 2.88
C ASN A 105 6.50 13.55 4.07
N THR A 106 7.77 13.92 4.08
CA THR A 106 8.39 14.72 5.16
C THR A 106 7.68 16.07 5.36
N GLY A 107 7.77 16.62 6.56
CA GLY A 107 7.23 17.95 6.89
C GLY A 107 5.85 17.96 7.52
N LEU A 108 5.24 16.78 7.76
CA LEU A 108 3.96 16.69 8.45
C LEU A 108 4.15 16.74 9.98
N SER A 109 3.35 17.58 10.65
CA SER A 109 3.31 17.63 12.11
C SER A 109 2.35 16.58 12.67
N PRO A 110 2.45 16.25 13.97
CA PRO A 110 1.42 15.45 14.64
C PRO A 110 0.00 16.03 14.52
N ALA A 111 -0.11 17.37 14.49
CA ALA A 111 -1.40 18.05 14.30
C ALA A 111 -1.97 17.77 12.90
N ASP A 112 -1.12 17.78 11.87
CA ASP A 112 -1.54 17.46 10.50
C ASP A 112 -2.06 16.03 10.40
N LEU A 113 -1.39 15.10 11.05
CA LEU A 113 -1.79 13.69 11.07
C LEU A 113 -3.12 13.49 11.82
N ARG A 114 -3.31 14.18 12.93
CA ARG A 114 -4.59 14.14 13.67
C ARG A 114 -5.73 14.71 12.84
N ALA A 115 -5.50 15.84 12.16
CA ALA A 115 -6.50 16.44 11.30
C ALA A 115 -6.90 15.50 10.15
N TRP A 116 -5.91 14.84 9.53
CA TRP A 116 -6.19 13.84 8.51
C TRP A 116 -7.01 12.67 9.06
N ARG A 117 -6.60 12.11 10.20
CA ARG A 117 -7.32 11.01 10.85
C ARG A 117 -8.79 11.40 11.14
N GLN A 118 -9.00 12.62 11.65
CA GLN A 118 -10.35 13.11 11.93
C GLN A 118 -11.19 13.23 10.66
N SER A 119 -10.59 13.62 9.53
CA SER A 119 -11.27 13.72 8.24
C SER A 119 -11.77 12.38 7.71
N LEU A 120 -11.21 11.27 8.17
CA LEU A 120 -11.61 9.92 7.76
C LEU A 120 -12.89 9.44 8.44
N ALA A 121 -13.39 10.14 9.45
CA ALA A 121 -14.62 9.82 10.20
C ALA A 121 -14.64 8.37 10.74
N LEU A 122 -13.54 7.96 11.35
CA LEU A 122 -13.38 6.61 11.93
C LEU A 122 -14.10 6.48 13.27
#